data_e9234fb9377d9ca74ed30770dd6d623d
#
_entry.id   e9234fb9377d9ca74ed30770dd6d623d
#
_cell.length_a   1.000
_cell.length_b   1.000
_cell.length_c   1.000
_cell.angle_alpha   90.00
_cell.angle_beta   90.00
_cell.angle_gamma   90.00
#
_symmetry.space_group_name_H-M   'P 1'
#
loop_
_entity.id
_entity.type
_entity.pdbx_description
1 polymer ?
#
loop_
_entity_poly.entity_id
_entity_poly.type
_entity_poly.pdbx_seq_one_letter_code
_entity_poly.pdbx_strand_id
1 'polypeptide(L)'
;MKKSIACVLLSAMVAFGSFAAGCGGNSQETEKKTFTIAYAPNESTTDSTDARSTLAKDLGKVINMDVKEIQASDYTAIIEALRTGKADMAYMGALAVAMGAERAGVTPIVMKAPNGDKAQAVYHSVFITQKDNSEINSIKDFKGKTIAFVDPDSTSGNLVPTSEIMKAFPDLHLTNEKIHTNGEFFEAVSFSGKHQAGLQAVIKGDVDIVPISDQIMASEFKNGNADENAVKVVHSSAAIPAEAMVVSKTVNEDLKKTLTKFLVEYNNKDYFDKVIKKADARFVECSMEDYQPIVELNKNINTH
;
A
#
# COMPACT_ATOMS: atom_id res chain seq x y z
N MET A 1 17.96 49.78 -44.09
CA MET A 1 16.89 50.66 -44.60
C MET A 1 15.77 50.67 -43.59
N LYS A 2 15.50 51.85 -43.10
CA LYS A 2 14.47 52.24 -42.14
C LYS A 2 13.07 51.96 -42.68
N LYS A 3 12.10 51.63 -41.82
CA LYS A 3 10.80 52.31 -41.75
C LYS A 3 9.99 51.84 -40.52
N SER A 4 9.85 52.75 -39.60
CA SER A 4 8.84 52.83 -38.53
C SER A 4 7.50 53.27 -39.09
N ILE A 5 6.39 52.98 -38.39
CA ILE A 5 5.13 53.72 -38.33
C ILE A 5 4.28 52.94 -37.29
N ALA A 6 4.04 53.36 -36.10
CA ALA A 6 3.28 54.50 -35.52
C ALA A 6 1.82 54.12 -35.23
N CYS A 7 1.52 54.27 -33.97
CA CYS A 7 0.26 54.36 -33.20
C CYS A 7 -1.03 54.70 -33.94
N VAL A 8 -2.19 54.10 -33.48
CA VAL A 8 -3.42 54.88 -33.27
C VAL A 8 -4.16 54.30 -32.05
N LEU A 9 -4.28 55.16 -31.02
CA LEU A 9 -5.23 55.08 -29.92
C LEU A 9 -6.60 55.47 -30.45
N LEU A 10 -7.65 54.75 -30.07
CA LEU A 10 -8.99 55.29 -30.10
C LEU A 10 -9.78 54.87 -28.85
N SER A 11 -9.93 55.86 -27.98
CA SER A 11 -10.85 55.84 -26.84
C SER A 11 -12.28 56.03 -27.32
N ALA A 12 -13.22 55.22 -26.84
CA ALA A 12 -14.63 55.59 -26.86
C ALA A 12 -15.30 55.15 -25.55
N MET A 13 -15.59 56.09 -24.72
CA MET A 13 -16.45 56.07 -23.55
C MET A 13 -17.89 56.40 -24.01
N VAL A 14 -18.90 55.61 -23.63
CA VAL A 14 -20.32 56.06 -23.45
C VAL A 14 -21.03 54.93 -22.68
N ALA A 15 -21.44 55.17 -21.53
CA ALA A 15 -22.60 55.66 -20.81
C ALA A 15 -23.56 54.54 -20.32
N PHE A 16 -23.71 54.53 -19.04
CA PHE A 16 -24.87 54.23 -18.16
C PHE A 16 -26.15 53.71 -18.80
N GLY A 17 -26.59 52.56 -18.28
CA GLY A 17 -27.95 52.05 -18.40
C GLY A 17 -28.26 51.12 -17.23
N SER A 18 -28.74 51.69 -16.13
CA SER A 18 -29.30 50.93 -15.00
C SER A 18 -30.60 50.27 -15.42
N PHE A 19 -30.71 48.96 -15.29
CA PHE A 19 -32.01 48.32 -15.13
C PHE A 19 -31.94 47.30 -14.02
N ALA A 20 -32.87 47.45 -13.13
CA ALA A 20 -33.05 46.71 -11.88
C ALA A 20 -33.73 45.35 -12.09
N ALA A 21 -33.48 44.49 -11.12
CA ALA A 21 -34.32 43.39 -10.65
C ALA A 21 -34.58 42.22 -11.59
N GLY A 22 -33.76 41.16 -11.39
CA GLY A 22 -34.11 39.79 -11.67
C GLY A 22 -33.58 38.93 -10.52
N CYS A 23 -34.45 38.47 -9.62
CA CYS A 23 -34.18 37.41 -8.67
C CYS A 23 -33.82 36.14 -9.45
N GLY A 24 -32.54 35.95 -9.70
CA GLY A 24 -31.98 34.70 -10.15
C GLY A 24 -31.37 34.03 -8.92
N GLY A 25 -31.99 32.95 -8.44
CA GLY A 25 -31.46 32.12 -7.38
C GLY A 25 -30.06 31.69 -7.75
N ASN A 26 -29.09 32.15 -7.00
CA ASN A 26 -27.72 31.65 -7.04
C ASN A 26 -27.75 30.24 -6.42
N SER A 27 -28.08 29.23 -7.20
CA SER A 27 -27.68 27.86 -6.88
C SER A 27 -26.16 27.88 -6.93
N GLN A 28 -25.54 28.19 -5.81
CA GLN A 28 -24.18 27.71 -5.54
C GLN A 28 -24.27 26.20 -5.65
N GLU A 29 -23.93 25.66 -6.82
CA GLU A 29 -23.39 24.29 -6.89
C GLU A 29 -22.20 24.32 -5.97
N THR A 30 -22.39 23.88 -4.73
CA THR A 30 -21.31 23.53 -3.82
C THR A 30 -20.52 22.47 -4.55
N GLU A 31 -19.34 22.83 -5.08
CA GLU A 31 -18.39 21.86 -5.62
C GLU A 31 -18.29 20.73 -4.62
N LYS A 32 -18.76 19.53 -5.02
CA LYS A 32 -18.76 18.37 -4.16
C LYS A 32 -17.29 18.05 -3.88
N LYS A 33 -16.85 18.27 -2.64
CA LYS A 33 -15.46 18.03 -2.26
C LYS A 33 -15.07 16.59 -2.60
N THR A 34 -13.95 16.39 -3.26
CA THR A 34 -13.44 15.08 -3.60
C THR A 34 -12.69 14.50 -2.40
N PHE A 35 -12.94 13.21 -2.12
CA PHE A 35 -12.18 12.39 -1.17
C PHE A 35 -11.40 11.32 -1.95
N THR A 36 -10.10 11.20 -1.72
CA THR A 36 -9.24 10.32 -2.52
C THR A 36 -8.71 9.16 -1.70
N ILE A 37 -8.89 7.92 -2.20
CA ILE A 37 -8.35 6.69 -1.62
C ILE A 37 -7.18 6.22 -2.46
N ALA A 38 -6.00 6.00 -1.84
CA ALA A 38 -4.83 5.43 -2.49
C ALA A 38 -4.67 3.94 -2.18
N TYR A 39 -4.26 3.17 -3.19
CA TYR A 39 -3.97 1.74 -3.06
C TYR A 39 -2.55 1.42 -3.50
N ALA A 40 -1.91 0.47 -2.80
CA ALA A 40 -0.59 -0.06 -3.14
C ALA A 40 -0.62 -0.89 -4.43
N PRO A 41 0.54 -1.15 -5.06
CA PRO A 41 0.62 -1.97 -6.28
C PRO A 41 -0.01 -3.37 -6.14
N ASN A 42 0.01 -3.97 -4.95
CA ASN A 42 -0.57 -5.30 -4.70
C ASN A 42 -2.10 -5.34 -4.83
N GLU A 43 -2.78 -4.25 -4.42
CA GLU A 43 -4.24 -4.12 -4.43
C GLU A 43 -4.76 -3.56 -5.75
N SER A 44 -3.86 -3.18 -6.64
CA SER A 44 -4.13 -2.52 -7.91
C SER A 44 -4.12 -3.49 -9.08
N THR A 45 -4.79 -4.63 -8.93
CA THR A 45 -4.97 -5.62 -10.01
C THR A 45 -6.23 -5.32 -10.81
N THR A 46 -6.31 -5.81 -12.06
CA THR A 46 -7.49 -5.65 -12.91
C THR A 46 -8.74 -6.18 -12.22
N ASP A 47 -8.65 -7.34 -11.57
CA ASP A 47 -9.78 -8.02 -10.92
C ASP A 47 -10.32 -7.25 -9.69
N SER A 48 -9.52 -6.34 -9.11
CA SER A 48 -9.92 -5.55 -7.94
C SER A 48 -10.62 -4.23 -8.29
N THR A 49 -10.58 -3.79 -9.55
CA THR A 49 -11.08 -2.47 -9.98
C THR A 49 -12.55 -2.25 -9.63
N ASP A 50 -13.43 -3.17 -10.01
CA ASP A 50 -14.88 -3.03 -9.75
C ASP A 50 -15.19 -3.06 -8.25
N ALA A 51 -14.47 -3.88 -7.49
CA ALA A 51 -14.66 -3.99 -6.05
C ALA A 51 -14.22 -2.71 -5.32
N ARG A 52 -13.11 -2.08 -5.73
CA ARG A 52 -12.67 -0.79 -5.21
C ARG A 52 -13.67 0.31 -5.54
N SER A 53 -14.11 0.39 -6.80
CA SER A 53 -15.11 1.38 -7.25
C SER A 53 -16.44 1.23 -6.50
N THR A 54 -16.81 0.01 -6.10
CA THR A 54 -18.00 -0.23 -5.27
C THR A 54 -17.82 0.36 -3.88
N LEU A 55 -16.68 0.13 -3.23
CA LEU A 55 -16.40 0.76 -1.92
C LEU A 55 -16.40 2.28 -2.03
N ALA A 56 -15.74 2.83 -3.06
CA ALA A 56 -15.69 4.28 -3.29
C ALA A 56 -17.09 4.89 -3.44
N LYS A 57 -17.96 4.23 -4.23
CA LYS A 57 -19.35 4.65 -4.43
C LYS A 57 -20.17 4.60 -3.14
N ASP A 58 -20.03 3.53 -2.36
CA ASP A 58 -20.80 3.37 -1.12
C ASP A 58 -20.30 4.35 -0.05
N LEU A 59 -19.00 4.53 0.08
CA LEU A 59 -18.42 5.54 0.96
C LEU A 59 -18.87 6.96 0.57
N GLY A 60 -18.86 7.29 -0.72
CA GLY A 60 -19.27 8.60 -1.22
C GLY A 60 -20.69 9.00 -0.84
N LYS A 61 -21.62 8.02 -0.74
CA LYS A 61 -22.99 8.25 -0.24
C LYS A 61 -22.99 8.61 1.25
N VAL A 62 -22.14 7.95 2.04
CA VAL A 62 -22.08 8.15 3.50
C VAL A 62 -21.45 9.49 3.86
N ILE A 63 -20.35 9.87 3.19
CA ILE A 63 -19.65 11.12 3.49
C ILE A 63 -20.16 12.32 2.67
N ASN A 64 -21.10 12.11 1.76
CA ASN A 64 -21.63 13.10 0.81
C ASN A 64 -20.53 13.83 0.02
N MET A 65 -19.54 13.07 -0.47
CA MET A 65 -18.42 13.54 -1.28
C MET A 65 -18.30 12.70 -2.55
N ASP A 66 -17.61 13.22 -3.56
CA ASP A 66 -17.15 12.41 -4.68
C ASP A 66 -15.89 11.62 -4.25
N VAL A 67 -15.94 10.29 -4.30
CA VAL A 67 -14.80 9.44 -3.89
C VAL A 67 -14.06 8.97 -5.13
N LYS A 68 -12.77 9.30 -5.20
CA LYS A 68 -11.85 8.87 -6.25
C LYS A 68 -10.83 7.88 -5.72
N GLU A 69 -10.36 7.04 -6.61
CA GLU A 69 -9.29 6.10 -6.33
C GLU A 69 -8.05 6.47 -7.13
N ILE A 70 -6.90 6.35 -6.50
CA ILE A 70 -5.60 6.43 -7.17
C ILE A 70 -4.80 5.16 -6.90
N GLN A 71 -4.10 4.72 -7.92
CA GLN A 71 -3.16 3.63 -7.82
C GLN A 71 -1.76 4.21 -7.70
N ALA A 72 -1.06 3.88 -6.61
CA ALA A 72 0.33 4.28 -6.44
C ALA A 72 1.25 3.41 -7.31
N SER A 73 2.35 3.99 -7.80
CA SER A 73 3.39 3.28 -8.56
C SER A 73 4.21 2.35 -7.68
N ASP A 74 4.42 2.76 -6.43
CA ASP A 74 5.22 2.09 -5.42
C ASP A 74 4.74 2.45 -4.00
N TYR A 75 5.37 1.88 -2.99
CA TYR A 75 4.96 2.07 -1.58
C TYR A 75 5.29 3.49 -1.08
N THR A 76 6.41 4.06 -1.50
CA THR A 76 6.76 5.46 -1.13
C THR A 76 5.74 6.45 -1.69
N ALA A 77 5.25 6.23 -2.92
CA ALA A 77 4.28 7.11 -3.56
C ALA A 77 2.97 7.26 -2.78
N ILE A 78 2.53 6.21 -2.06
CA ILE A 78 1.36 6.28 -1.18
C ILE A 78 1.60 7.26 -0.03
N ILE A 79 2.75 7.14 0.65
CA ILE A 79 3.11 8.01 1.78
C ILE A 79 3.16 9.47 1.31
N GLU A 80 3.77 9.71 0.15
CA GLU A 80 3.86 11.05 -0.45
C GLU A 80 2.49 11.59 -0.88
N ALA A 81 1.59 10.74 -1.39
CA ALA A 81 0.23 11.17 -1.71
C ALA A 81 -0.54 11.63 -0.47
N LEU A 82 -0.44 10.90 0.65
CA LEU A 82 -1.04 11.28 1.93
C LEU A 82 -0.37 12.54 2.51
N ARG A 83 0.97 12.63 2.45
CA ARG A 83 1.73 13.78 2.96
C ARG A 83 1.38 15.09 2.24
N THR A 84 1.19 15.03 0.93
CA THR A 84 0.92 16.19 0.07
C THR A 84 -0.57 16.50 -0.10
N GLY A 85 -1.47 15.72 0.54
CA GLY A 85 -2.92 15.89 0.42
C GLY A 85 -3.50 15.45 -0.93
N LYS A 86 -2.76 14.67 -1.73
CA LYS A 86 -3.27 14.03 -2.96
C LYS A 86 -4.12 12.80 -2.66
N ALA A 87 -3.96 12.21 -1.47
CA ALA A 87 -4.82 11.18 -0.93
C ALA A 87 -5.27 11.56 0.48
N ASP A 88 -6.51 11.25 0.82
CA ASP A 88 -7.11 11.44 2.14
C ASP A 88 -7.06 10.16 2.96
N MET A 89 -7.12 9.00 2.31
CA MET A 89 -7.10 7.68 2.91
C MET A 89 -6.26 6.73 2.06
N ALA A 90 -5.65 5.72 2.67
CA ALA A 90 -4.96 4.67 1.95
C ALA A 90 -5.02 3.32 2.68
N TYR A 91 -4.92 2.22 1.91
CA TYR A 91 -4.72 0.87 2.45
C TYR A 91 -3.23 0.53 2.37
N MET A 92 -2.61 0.23 3.52
CA MET A 92 -1.15 0.16 3.66
C MET A 92 -0.70 -1.01 4.52
N GLY A 93 0.45 -1.61 4.17
CA GLY A 93 1.15 -2.57 5.01
C GLY A 93 1.76 -1.93 6.26
N ALA A 94 2.08 -2.73 7.26
CA ALA A 94 2.47 -2.27 8.60
C ALA A 94 3.71 -1.35 8.61
N LEU A 95 4.73 -1.61 7.77
CA LEU A 95 5.88 -0.71 7.64
C LEU A 95 5.48 0.64 7.05
N ALA A 96 4.66 0.63 6.00
CA ALA A 96 4.19 1.87 5.39
C ALA A 96 3.29 2.67 6.35
N VAL A 97 2.52 2.00 7.24
CA VAL A 97 1.80 2.67 8.35
C VAL A 97 2.78 3.36 9.30
N ALA A 98 3.83 2.66 9.74
CA ALA A 98 4.85 3.20 10.64
C ALA A 98 5.57 4.42 10.02
N MET A 99 6.04 4.28 8.79
CA MET A 99 6.72 5.37 8.05
C MET A 99 5.77 6.53 7.72
N GLY A 100 4.53 6.21 7.35
CA GLY A 100 3.50 7.22 7.07
C GLY A 100 3.12 8.03 8.31
N ALA A 101 3.06 7.41 9.48
CA ALA A 101 2.84 8.11 10.75
C ALA A 101 3.98 9.10 11.03
N GLU A 102 5.23 8.69 10.82
CA GLU A 102 6.41 9.53 11.03
C GLU A 102 6.52 10.66 10.00
N ARG A 103 6.40 10.34 8.70
CA ARG A 103 6.69 11.27 7.60
C ARG A 103 5.50 12.13 7.17
N ALA A 104 4.29 11.60 7.30
CA ALA A 104 3.06 12.24 6.81
C ALA A 104 2.02 12.54 7.91
N GLY A 105 2.23 12.01 9.13
CA GLY A 105 1.28 12.17 10.24
C GLY A 105 -0.04 11.42 10.01
N VAL A 106 0.01 10.28 9.32
CA VAL A 106 -1.19 9.45 9.10
C VAL A 106 -1.63 8.75 10.39
N THR A 107 -2.91 8.45 10.48
CA THR A 107 -3.50 7.70 11.59
C THR A 107 -4.16 6.44 11.06
N PRO A 108 -3.76 5.22 11.49
CA PRO A 108 -4.50 4.01 11.18
C PRO A 108 -5.84 4.02 11.94
N ILE A 109 -6.92 3.61 11.26
CA ILE A 109 -8.27 3.65 11.82
C ILE A 109 -8.92 2.26 11.89
N VAL A 110 -8.66 1.41 10.90
CA VAL A 110 -9.09 0.01 10.91
C VAL A 110 -8.04 -0.87 10.27
N MET A 111 -7.95 -2.13 10.71
CA MET A 111 -7.12 -3.17 10.12
C MET A 111 -7.97 -4.36 9.69
N LYS A 112 -7.48 -5.14 8.72
CA LYS A 112 -8.17 -6.38 8.33
C LYS A 112 -7.99 -7.45 9.39
N ALA A 113 -9.06 -8.17 9.71
CA ALA A 113 -9.05 -9.26 10.67
C ALA A 113 -9.89 -10.44 10.15
N PRO A 114 -9.40 -11.68 10.16
CA PRO A 114 -10.18 -12.85 9.81
C PRO A 114 -11.45 -12.90 10.67
N ASN A 115 -12.61 -13.06 10.05
CA ASN A 115 -13.92 -13.10 10.72
C ASN A 115 -14.20 -11.91 11.67
N GLY A 116 -13.48 -10.79 11.53
CA GLY A 116 -13.59 -9.66 12.46
C GLY A 116 -12.95 -9.89 13.84
N ASP A 117 -12.12 -10.91 13.99
CA ASP A 117 -11.39 -11.20 15.21
C ASP A 117 -10.02 -10.48 15.21
N LYS A 118 -9.89 -9.41 16.00
CA LYS A 118 -8.66 -8.63 16.09
C LYS A 118 -7.45 -9.47 16.54
N ALA A 119 -7.64 -10.47 17.38
CA ALA A 119 -6.55 -11.34 17.82
C ALA A 119 -5.93 -12.16 16.67
N GLN A 120 -6.65 -12.33 15.56
CA GLN A 120 -6.20 -12.98 14.34
C GLN A 120 -5.77 -11.99 13.25
N ALA A 121 -5.69 -10.70 13.56
CA ALA A 121 -5.31 -9.67 12.59
C ALA A 121 -3.79 -9.66 12.34
N VAL A 122 -3.28 -10.80 11.90
CA VAL A 122 -1.87 -11.03 11.57
C VAL A 122 -1.71 -11.80 10.27
N TYR A 123 -0.52 -11.73 9.69
CA TYR A 123 -0.07 -12.52 8.55
C TYR A 123 1.43 -12.81 8.68
N HIS A 124 2.02 -13.51 7.72
CA HIS A 124 3.43 -13.89 7.75
C HIS A 124 4.15 -13.54 6.45
N SER A 125 5.42 -13.25 6.55
CA SER A 125 6.33 -13.35 5.43
C SER A 125 6.77 -14.79 5.28
N VAL A 126 6.63 -15.35 4.08
CA VAL A 126 7.16 -16.68 3.74
C VAL A 126 8.23 -16.54 2.69
N PHE A 127 9.36 -17.21 2.90
CA PHE A 127 10.39 -17.33 1.88
C PHE A 127 10.10 -18.56 1.02
N ILE A 128 10.03 -18.34 -0.27
CA ILE A 128 9.74 -19.38 -1.25
C ILE A 128 10.90 -19.57 -2.23
N THR A 129 11.02 -20.78 -2.72
CA THR A 129 11.92 -21.18 -3.82
C THR A 129 11.17 -22.15 -4.74
N GLN A 130 11.75 -22.48 -5.91
CA GLN A 130 11.18 -23.51 -6.80
C GLN A 130 11.00 -24.83 -6.06
N LYS A 131 9.96 -25.58 -6.38
CA LYS A 131 9.61 -26.84 -5.71
C LYS A 131 10.71 -27.89 -5.81
N ASP A 132 11.35 -27.98 -6.95
CA ASP A 132 12.40 -28.93 -7.29
C ASP A 132 13.81 -28.44 -6.92
N ASN A 133 13.98 -27.23 -6.41
CA ASN A 133 15.26 -26.74 -5.94
C ASN A 133 15.73 -27.55 -4.71
N SER A 134 16.67 -28.46 -4.91
CA SER A 134 17.23 -29.33 -3.85
C SER A 134 18.26 -28.62 -2.96
N GLU A 135 18.79 -27.46 -3.38
CA GLU A 135 19.85 -26.74 -2.67
C GLU A 135 19.34 -25.83 -1.57
N ILE A 136 18.06 -25.42 -1.63
CA ILE A 136 17.46 -24.50 -0.66
C ILE A 136 16.32 -25.21 0.07
N ASN A 137 16.53 -25.54 1.34
CA ASN A 137 15.58 -26.26 2.19
C ASN A 137 15.25 -25.47 3.47
N SER A 138 16.04 -24.46 3.79
CA SER A 138 15.86 -23.58 4.96
C SER A 138 16.49 -22.22 4.71
N ILE A 139 16.24 -21.26 5.60
CA ILE A 139 16.87 -19.94 5.60
C ILE A 139 18.40 -20.01 5.72
N LYS A 140 18.96 -21.12 6.25
CA LYS A 140 20.40 -21.33 6.39
C LYS A 140 21.11 -21.53 5.06
N ASP A 141 20.35 -21.87 4.01
CA ASP A 141 20.90 -22.16 2.67
C ASP A 141 20.94 -20.90 1.77
N PHE A 142 20.61 -19.72 2.30
CA PHE A 142 20.41 -18.50 1.52
C PHE A 142 21.69 -17.80 1.07
N LYS A 143 22.81 -17.99 1.82
CA LYS A 143 24.07 -17.32 1.49
C LYS A 143 24.56 -17.68 0.08
N GLY A 144 24.88 -16.64 -0.72
CA GLY A 144 25.38 -16.80 -2.09
C GLY A 144 24.30 -17.13 -3.12
N LYS A 145 23.03 -17.11 -2.77
CA LYS A 145 21.89 -17.29 -3.70
C LYS A 145 21.43 -15.95 -4.25
N THR A 146 20.57 -15.98 -5.26
CA THR A 146 19.90 -14.78 -5.79
C THR A 146 18.56 -14.56 -5.08
N ILE A 147 18.22 -13.30 -4.80
CA ILE A 147 16.97 -12.94 -4.13
C ILE A 147 16.27 -11.76 -4.83
N ALA A 148 14.95 -11.81 -4.89
CA ALA A 148 14.16 -10.64 -5.21
C ALA A 148 13.27 -10.26 -4.02
N PHE A 149 13.61 -9.18 -3.32
CA PHE A 149 12.70 -8.53 -2.38
C PHE A 149 11.52 -7.90 -3.13
N VAL A 150 10.49 -7.44 -2.41
CA VAL A 150 9.31 -6.83 -3.08
C VAL A 150 9.57 -5.36 -3.36
N ASP A 151 9.77 -4.58 -2.31
CA ASP A 151 9.93 -3.12 -2.36
C ASP A 151 10.63 -2.70 -1.06
N PRO A 152 11.51 -1.68 -1.06
CA PRO A 152 12.19 -1.22 0.16
C PRO A 152 11.24 -0.93 1.33
N ASP A 153 10.03 -0.44 1.05
CA ASP A 153 9.02 -0.08 2.04
C ASP A 153 7.99 -1.20 2.31
N SER A 154 8.22 -2.42 1.76
CA SER A 154 7.36 -3.58 2.02
C SER A 154 7.67 -4.23 3.37
N THR A 155 6.65 -4.47 4.18
CA THR A 155 6.79 -5.15 5.49
C THR A 155 7.24 -6.60 5.32
N SER A 156 6.41 -7.42 4.64
CA SER A 156 6.65 -8.86 4.45
C SER A 156 7.53 -9.18 3.25
N GLY A 157 7.75 -8.24 2.36
CA GLY A 157 8.61 -8.41 1.20
C GLY A 157 10.02 -7.85 1.38
N ASN A 158 10.30 -7.14 2.48
CA ASN A 158 11.62 -6.56 2.74
C ASN A 158 11.98 -6.48 4.23
N LEU A 159 11.32 -5.65 5.04
CA LEU A 159 11.73 -5.36 6.42
C LEU A 159 11.83 -6.62 7.27
N VAL A 160 10.74 -7.39 7.35
CA VAL A 160 10.70 -8.63 8.17
C VAL A 160 11.64 -9.68 7.61
N PRO A 161 11.66 -9.98 6.30
CA PRO A 161 12.69 -10.84 5.70
C PRO A 161 14.13 -10.48 6.07
N THR A 162 14.49 -9.21 5.98
CA THR A 162 15.81 -8.73 6.36
C THR A 162 16.14 -9.06 7.81
N SER A 163 15.20 -8.81 8.74
CA SER A 163 15.34 -9.19 10.14
C SER A 163 15.51 -10.70 10.35
N GLU A 164 14.72 -11.51 9.67
CA GLU A 164 14.79 -12.97 9.77
C GLU A 164 16.15 -13.50 9.27
N ILE A 165 16.68 -12.94 8.19
CA ILE A 165 18.02 -13.27 7.67
C ILE A 165 19.10 -12.89 8.69
N MET A 166 19.06 -11.66 9.24
CA MET A 166 20.02 -11.22 10.27
C MET A 166 20.03 -12.17 11.48
N LYS A 167 18.84 -12.55 11.98
CA LYS A 167 18.68 -13.49 13.09
C LYS A 167 19.19 -14.89 12.75
N ALA A 168 19.02 -15.30 11.50
CA ALA A 168 19.46 -16.64 11.06
C ALA A 168 21.00 -16.76 10.97
N PHE A 169 21.74 -15.65 10.82
CA PHE A 169 23.19 -15.63 10.66
C PHE A 169 23.86 -14.67 11.64
N PRO A 170 23.74 -14.89 12.98
CA PRO A 170 24.24 -13.95 13.98
C PRO A 170 25.76 -13.73 13.92
N ASP A 171 26.51 -14.77 13.54
CA ASP A 171 27.98 -14.73 13.49
C ASP A 171 28.51 -13.92 12.29
N LEU A 172 27.67 -13.62 11.30
CA LEU A 172 28.07 -12.84 10.12
C LEU A 172 27.95 -11.34 10.31
N HIS A 173 27.36 -10.89 11.44
CA HIS A 173 27.15 -9.47 11.72
C HIS A 173 26.58 -8.71 10.51
N LEU A 174 25.48 -9.27 9.94
CA LEU A 174 24.82 -8.70 8.77
C LEU A 174 24.17 -7.36 9.11
N THR A 175 24.31 -6.42 8.21
CA THR A 175 23.58 -5.14 8.24
C THR A 175 22.56 -5.09 7.11
N ASN A 176 21.64 -4.14 7.18
CA ASN A 176 20.69 -3.88 6.10
C ASN A 176 21.43 -3.69 4.76
N GLU A 177 22.49 -2.89 4.76
CA GLU A 177 23.32 -2.64 3.58
C GLU A 177 23.92 -3.94 2.99
N LYS A 178 24.56 -4.75 3.82
CA LYS A 178 25.16 -6.03 3.38
C LYS A 178 24.16 -7.01 2.76
N ILE A 179 22.93 -7.04 3.30
CA ILE A 179 21.88 -7.93 2.77
C ILE A 179 21.41 -7.44 1.40
N HIS A 180 21.40 -6.12 1.18
CA HIS A 180 20.89 -5.52 -0.06
C HIS A 180 21.99 -5.17 -1.08
N THR A 181 23.26 -5.48 -0.80
CA THR A 181 24.36 -5.26 -1.72
C THR A 181 24.74 -6.55 -2.45
N ASN A 182 24.76 -6.50 -3.79
CA ASN A 182 25.19 -7.64 -4.61
C ASN A 182 26.59 -8.11 -4.25
N GLY A 183 26.76 -9.42 -4.12
CA GLY A 183 28.05 -10.06 -3.83
C GLY A 183 28.47 -10.05 -2.36
N GLU A 184 27.73 -9.40 -1.46
CA GLU A 184 28.00 -9.42 -0.01
C GLU A 184 27.43 -10.69 0.64
N PHE A 185 26.13 -10.71 0.93
CA PHE A 185 25.48 -11.91 1.47
C PHE A 185 24.83 -12.74 0.36
N PHE A 186 24.09 -12.09 -0.52
CA PHE A 186 23.51 -12.70 -1.72
C PHE A 186 24.42 -12.47 -2.93
N GLU A 187 24.40 -13.40 -3.90
CA GLU A 187 25.05 -13.21 -5.19
C GLU A 187 24.47 -12.00 -5.93
N ALA A 188 23.14 -11.96 -6.01
CA ALA A 188 22.42 -10.82 -6.61
C ALA A 188 21.14 -10.52 -5.83
N VAL A 189 20.84 -9.23 -5.72
CA VAL A 189 19.66 -8.69 -5.06
C VAL A 189 18.89 -7.82 -6.06
N SER A 190 17.58 -8.00 -6.09
CA SER A 190 16.68 -7.20 -6.91
C SER A 190 15.39 -6.89 -6.14
N PHE A 191 14.55 -6.02 -6.72
CA PHE A 191 13.22 -5.70 -6.20
C PHE A 191 12.17 -5.96 -7.28
N SER A 192 11.15 -6.75 -6.94
CA SER A 192 10.09 -7.14 -7.87
C SER A 192 8.94 -6.12 -7.99
N GLY A 193 8.92 -5.11 -7.12
CA GLY A 193 7.92 -4.05 -7.06
C GLY A 193 6.57 -4.47 -6.45
N LYS A 194 6.21 -5.75 -6.54
CA LYS A 194 5.00 -6.31 -5.93
C LYS A 194 5.12 -7.82 -5.71
N HIS A 195 4.39 -8.35 -4.73
CA HIS A 195 4.44 -9.77 -4.37
C HIS A 195 4.12 -10.72 -5.53
N GLN A 196 3.13 -10.38 -6.37
CA GLN A 196 2.76 -11.20 -7.53
C GLN A 196 3.91 -11.33 -8.54
N ALA A 197 4.66 -10.25 -8.78
CA ALA A 197 5.80 -10.29 -9.68
C ALA A 197 6.95 -11.13 -9.10
N GLY A 198 7.20 -11.02 -7.79
CA GLY A 198 8.18 -11.86 -7.10
C GLY A 198 7.83 -13.36 -7.19
N LEU A 199 6.55 -13.72 -6.93
CA LEU A 199 6.08 -15.10 -7.09
C LEU A 199 6.33 -15.63 -8.51
N GLN A 200 6.04 -14.83 -9.54
CA GLN A 200 6.29 -15.23 -10.92
C GLN A 200 7.79 -15.35 -11.23
N ALA A 201 8.63 -14.49 -10.66
CA ALA A 201 10.09 -14.53 -10.87
C ALA A 201 10.69 -15.84 -10.32
N VAL A 202 10.31 -16.28 -9.12
CA VAL A 202 10.80 -17.53 -8.56
C VAL A 202 10.24 -18.75 -9.31
N ILE A 203 8.98 -18.73 -9.74
CA ILE A 203 8.38 -19.82 -10.54
C ILE A 203 9.14 -20.02 -11.86
N LYS A 204 9.55 -18.93 -12.51
CA LYS A 204 10.31 -18.97 -13.77
C LYS A 204 11.80 -19.30 -13.57
N GLY A 205 12.31 -19.27 -12.35
CA GLY A 205 13.74 -19.45 -12.06
C GLY A 205 14.59 -18.22 -12.37
N ASP A 206 13.98 -17.04 -12.45
CA ASP A 206 14.71 -15.78 -12.64
C ASP A 206 15.51 -15.41 -11.38
N VAL A 207 15.07 -15.89 -10.21
CA VAL A 207 15.74 -15.78 -8.91
C VAL A 207 15.52 -17.04 -8.08
N ASP A 208 16.43 -17.33 -7.15
CA ASP A 208 16.35 -18.52 -6.29
C ASP A 208 15.33 -18.35 -5.17
N ILE A 209 15.20 -17.14 -4.61
CA ILE A 209 14.46 -16.87 -3.38
C ILE A 209 13.60 -15.61 -3.53
N VAL A 210 12.38 -15.68 -3.02
CA VAL A 210 11.50 -14.51 -2.86
C VAL A 210 10.81 -14.54 -1.50
N PRO A 211 10.89 -13.49 -0.69
CA PRO A 211 9.99 -13.30 0.44
C PRO A 211 8.65 -12.72 -0.05
N ILE A 212 7.55 -13.33 0.39
CA ILE A 212 6.20 -12.94 -0.06
C ILE A 212 5.21 -12.99 1.13
N SER A 213 4.14 -12.20 1.08
CA SER A 213 3.00 -12.37 1.99
C SER A 213 2.34 -13.72 1.76
N ASP A 214 2.17 -14.51 2.83
CA ASP A 214 1.46 -15.79 2.82
C ASP A 214 0.03 -15.65 2.28
N GLN A 215 -0.66 -14.56 2.60
CA GLN A 215 -2.04 -14.30 2.17
C GLN A 215 -2.12 -13.94 0.69
N ILE A 216 -1.16 -13.14 0.17
CA ILE A 216 -1.12 -12.83 -1.26
C ILE A 216 -0.77 -14.11 -2.03
N MET A 217 0.21 -14.88 -1.58
CA MET A 217 0.57 -16.16 -2.19
C MET A 217 -0.64 -17.10 -2.28
N ALA A 218 -1.35 -17.30 -1.17
CA ALA A 218 -2.55 -18.13 -1.13
C ALA A 218 -3.65 -17.62 -2.07
N SER A 219 -3.82 -16.31 -2.17
CA SER A 219 -4.78 -15.70 -3.11
C SER A 219 -4.41 -15.95 -4.57
N GLU A 220 -3.13 -15.85 -4.94
CA GLU A 220 -2.67 -16.12 -6.31
C GLU A 220 -2.89 -17.60 -6.70
N PHE A 221 -2.64 -18.54 -5.77
CA PHE A 221 -2.94 -19.96 -5.99
C PHE A 221 -4.44 -20.22 -6.13
N LYS A 222 -5.25 -19.70 -5.20
CA LYS A 222 -6.71 -19.83 -5.23
C LYS A 222 -7.34 -19.32 -6.54
N ASN A 223 -6.79 -18.23 -7.08
CA ASN A 223 -7.30 -17.60 -8.30
C ASN A 223 -6.73 -18.22 -9.59
N GLY A 224 -5.85 -19.22 -9.48
CA GLY A 224 -5.21 -19.86 -10.63
C GLY A 224 -4.19 -18.98 -11.35
N ASN A 225 -3.71 -17.92 -10.70
CA ASN A 225 -2.68 -17.02 -11.25
C ASN A 225 -1.27 -17.60 -11.12
N ALA A 226 -1.11 -18.61 -10.25
CA ALA A 226 0.14 -19.35 -10.05
C ALA A 226 -0.16 -20.80 -9.65
N ASP A 227 0.74 -21.72 -10.00
CA ASP A 227 0.66 -23.13 -9.59
C ASP A 227 1.31 -23.28 -8.21
N GLU A 228 0.53 -23.75 -7.22
CA GLU A 228 1.05 -24.04 -5.86
C GLU A 228 2.12 -25.11 -5.84
N ASN A 229 2.11 -26.03 -6.83
CA ASN A 229 3.11 -27.09 -6.96
C ASN A 229 4.43 -26.60 -7.56
N ALA A 230 4.50 -25.37 -8.07
CA ALA A 230 5.73 -24.83 -8.64
C ALA A 230 6.72 -24.33 -7.59
N VAL A 231 6.27 -24.09 -6.35
CA VAL A 231 7.10 -23.51 -5.27
C VAL A 231 6.99 -24.31 -3.97
N LYS A 232 7.96 -24.12 -3.09
CA LYS A 232 7.92 -24.58 -1.70
C LYS A 232 8.27 -23.42 -0.76
N VAL A 233 7.64 -23.41 0.41
CA VAL A 233 8.01 -22.53 1.53
C VAL A 233 9.18 -23.15 2.27
N VAL A 234 10.24 -22.38 2.48
CA VAL A 234 11.46 -22.81 3.18
C VAL A 234 11.67 -22.14 4.53
N HIS A 235 10.97 -21.03 4.78
CA HIS A 235 10.93 -20.35 6.07
C HIS A 235 9.66 -19.48 6.19
N SER A 236 9.12 -19.37 7.40
CA SER A 236 8.02 -18.47 7.74
C SER A 236 8.42 -17.57 8.91
N SER A 237 8.14 -16.29 8.80
CA SER A 237 8.46 -15.31 9.83
C SER A 237 7.55 -15.43 11.07
N ALA A 238 7.91 -14.70 12.13
CA ALA A 238 6.96 -14.36 13.18
C ALA A 238 5.75 -13.57 12.61
N ALA A 239 4.68 -13.48 13.39
CA ALA A 239 3.47 -12.78 13.01
C ALA A 239 3.72 -11.29 12.77
N ILE A 240 3.12 -10.76 11.71
CA ILE A 240 3.15 -9.36 11.28
C ILE A 240 1.75 -8.78 11.50
N PRO A 241 1.59 -7.58 12.09
CA PRO A 241 0.30 -6.91 12.14
C PRO A 241 -0.30 -6.73 10.75
N ALA A 242 -1.59 -7.00 10.63
CA ALA A 242 -2.31 -6.90 9.36
C ALA A 242 -2.29 -5.47 8.80
N GLU A 243 -2.51 -5.35 7.50
CA GLU A 243 -2.60 -4.06 6.80
C GLU A 243 -3.78 -3.23 7.33
N ALA A 244 -3.63 -1.91 7.28
CA ALA A 244 -4.62 -0.94 7.75
C ALA A 244 -5.13 0.00 6.66
N MET A 245 -6.38 0.46 6.84
CA MET A 245 -6.80 1.75 6.31
C MET A 245 -6.27 2.84 7.22
N VAL A 246 -5.55 3.77 6.63
CA VAL A 246 -5.04 4.97 7.32
C VAL A 246 -5.69 6.22 6.75
N VAL A 247 -5.80 7.27 7.55
CA VAL A 247 -6.24 8.58 7.10
C VAL A 247 -5.13 9.60 7.22
N SER A 248 -5.10 10.58 6.30
CA SER A 248 -4.16 11.68 6.36
C SER A 248 -4.49 12.62 7.53
N LYS A 249 -3.49 13.39 7.97
CA LYS A 249 -3.65 14.40 9.04
C LYS A 249 -4.65 15.51 8.71
N THR A 250 -5.08 15.64 7.45
CA THR A 250 -6.06 16.64 7.01
C THR A 250 -7.51 16.21 7.23
N VAL A 251 -7.73 14.91 7.47
CA VAL A 251 -9.04 14.35 7.80
C VAL A 251 -9.40 14.71 9.24
N ASN A 252 -10.48 15.49 9.42
CA ASN A 252 -10.91 15.90 10.75
C ASN A 252 -11.52 14.74 11.55
N GLU A 253 -11.64 14.90 12.87
CA GLU A 253 -12.08 13.85 13.79
C GLU A 253 -13.49 13.33 13.51
N ASP A 254 -14.43 14.17 13.07
CA ASP A 254 -15.81 13.74 12.79
C ASP A 254 -15.86 12.89 11.51
N LEU A 255 -15.14 13.30 10.48
CA LEU A 255 -15.00 12.49 9.27
C LEU A 255 -14.27 11.19 9.57
N LYS A 256 -13.19 11.22 10.38
CA LYS A 256 -12.47 10.02 10.80
C LYS A 256 -13.39 9.01 11.52
N LYS A 257 -14.23 9.47 12.44
CA LYS A 257 -15.24 8.61 13.10
C LYS A 257 -16.23 8.01 12.10
N THR A 258 -16.69 8.81 11.14
CA THR A 258 -17.62 8.36 10.10
C THR A 258 -16.97 7.29 9.21
N LEU A 259 -15.71 7.50 8.79
CA LEU A 259 -14.94 6.54 8.01
C LEU A 259 -14.71 5.23 8.78
N THR A 260 -14.30 5.33 10.04
CA THR A 260 -14.08 4.16 10.91
C THR A 260 -15.36 3.32 11.03
N LYS A 261 -16.48 3.98 11.38
CA LYS A 261 -17.78 3.29 11.49
C LYS A 261 -18.18 2.61 10.17
N PHE A 262 -18.10 3.34 9.05
CA PHE A 262 -18.43 2.79 7.73
C PHE A 262 -17.59 1.55 7.42
N LEU A 263 -16.27 1.62 7.64
CA LEU A 263 -15.36 0.52 7.32
C LEU A 263 -15.58 -0.71 8.22
N VAL A 264 -15.83 -0.52 9.52
CA VAL A 264 -16.15 -1.63 10.45
C VAL A 264 -17.44 -2.32 10.07
N GLU A 265 -18.45 -1.59 9.60
CA GLU A 265 -19.74 -2.13 9.17
C GLU A 265 -19.70 -2.67 7.73
N TYR A 266 -18.64 -2.38 6.96
CA TYR A 266 -18.53 -2.77 5.56
C TYR A 266 -18.33 -4.28 5.42
N ASN A 267 -19.19 -4.93 4.62
CA ASN A 267 -19.22 -6.39 4.49
C ASN A 267 -19.26 -6.90 3.05
N ASN A 268 -18.87 -6.06 2.08
CA ASN A 268 -18.85 -6.45 0.67
C ASN A 268 -17.84 -7.57 0.43
N LYS A 269 -18.32 -8.77 0.14
CA LYS A 269 -17.49 -9.96 -0.04
C LYS A 269 -16.47 -9.81 -1.15
N ASP A 270 -16.86 -9.20 -2.28
CA ASP A 270 -15.96 -9.01 -3.42
C ASP A 270 -14.80 -8.09 -3.06
N TYR A 271 -15.04 -7.06 -2.26
CA TYR A 271 -13.98 -6.19 -1.78
C TYR A 271 -12.96 -6.96 -0.91
N PHE A 272 -13.44 -7.74 0.04
CA PHE A 272 -12.56 -8.53 0.91
C PHE A 272 -11.83 -9.65 0.14
N ASP A 273 -12.46 -10.27 -0.83
CA ASP A 273 -11.82 -11.33 -1.64
C ASP A 273 -10.81 -10.76 -2.65
N LYS A 274 -11.20 -9.75 -3.42
CA LYS A 274 -10.41 -9.26 -4.56
C LYS A 274 -9.41 -8.17 -4.21
N VAL A 275 -9.70 -7.31 -3.24
CA VAL A 275 -8.81 -6.20 -2.81
C VAL A 275 -7.99 -6.59 -1.59
N ILE A 276 -8.67 -7.02 -0.52
CA ILE A 276 -8.04 -7.38 0.76
C ILE A 276 -7.34 -8.75 0.70
N LYS A 277 -7.67 -9.57 -0.30
CA LYS A 277 -7.14 -10.94 -0.52
C LYS A 277 -7.50 -11.92 0.60
N LYS A 278 -8.58 -11.64 1.34
CA LYS A 278 -9.08 -12.48 2.44
C LYS A 278 -10.62 -12.35 2.54
N ALA A 279 -11.35 -13.25 1.89
CA ALA A 279 -12.81 -13.16 1.73
C ALA A 279 -13.59 -13.17 3.05
N ASP A 280 -13.08 -13.85 4.07
CA ASP A 280 -13.65 -13.94 5.42
C ASP A 280 -13.22 -12.80 6.35
N ALA A 281 -12.33 -11.90 5.89
CA ALA A 281 -11.91 -10.77 6.69
C ALA A 281 -13.04 -9.74 6.86
N ARG A 282 -12.93 -8.97 7.93
CA ARG A 282 -13.67 -7.74 8.19
C ARG A 282 -12.68 -6.70 8.70
N PHE A 283 -13.05 -5.44 8.62
CA PHE A 283 -12.28 -4.40 9.26
C PHE A 283 -12.64 -4.30 10.76
N VAL A 284 -11.61 -4.16 11.58
CA VAL A 284 -11.72 -3.90 13.03
C VAL A 284 -10.92 -2.67 13.37
N GLU A 285 -11.33 -1.94 14.42
CA GLU A 285 -10.61 -0.74 14.85
C GLU A 285 -9.17 -1.06 15.26
N CYS A 286 -8.25 -0.15 14.87
CA CYS A 286 -6.85 -0.22 15.24
C CYS A 286 -6.28 1.16 15.56
N SER A 287 -5.08 1.17 16.13
CA SER A 287 -4.32 2.37 16.46
C SER A 287 -2.83 2.17 16.17
N MET A 288 -2.00 3.20 16.36
CA MET A 288 -0.55 3.08 16.23
C MET A 288 0.07 2.09 17.23
N GLU A 289 -0.59 1.77 18.34
CA GLU A 289 -0.12 0.77 19.30
C GLU A 289 -0.01 -0.61 18.66
N ASP A 290 -0.93 -0.96 17.77
CA ASP A 290 -0.90 -2.22 17.04
C ASP A 290 0.32 -2.37 16.11
N TYR A 291 0.96 -1.25 15.74
CA TYR A 291 2.11 -1.19 14.82
C TYR A 291 3.45 -0.90 15.51
N GLN A 292 3.49 -0.72 16.83
CA GLN A 292 4.73 -0.46 17.57
C GLN A 292 5.84 -1.50 17.33
N PRO A 293 5.56 -2.82 17.26
CA PRO A 293 6.58 -3.80 16.96
C PRO A 293 7.29 -3.56 15.62
N ILE A 294 6.57 -3.05 14.63
CA ILE A 294 7.14 -2.72 13.30
C ILE A 294 7.92 -1.41 13.34
N VAL A 295 7.46 -0.42 14.11
CA VAL A 295 8.22 0.82 14.33
C VAL A 295 9.59 0.51 14.95
N GLU A 296 9.60 -0.33 16.00
CA GLU A 296 10.84 -0.73 16.68
C GLU A 296 11.75 -1.57 15.77
N LEU A 297 11.17 -2.52 15.02
CA LEU A 297 11.92 -3.34 14.09
C LEU A 297 12.60 -2.48 13.02
N ASN A 298 11.86 -1.53 12.43
CA ASN A 298 12.39 -0.62 11.42
C ASN A 298 13.55 0.23 11.95
N LYS A 299 13.42 0.77 13.17
CA LYS A 299 14.50 1.50 13.82
C LYS A 299 15.74 0.63 14.01
N ASN A 300 15.58 -0.58 14.55
CA ASN A 300 16.69 -1.49 14.84
C ASN A 300 17.46 -1.91 13.58
N ILE A 301 16.77 -2.14 12.46
CA ILE A 301 17.41 -2.54 11.19
C ILE A 301 18.17 -1.39 10.54
N ASN A 302 17.68 -0.15 10.69
CA ASN A 302 18.27 1.02 10.04
C ASN A 302 19.32 1.75 10.92
N THR A 303 19.51 1.35 12.17
CA THR A 303 20.54 1.89 13.07
C THR A 303 21.83 1.07 13.10
N HIS A 304 21.86 -0.04 12.43
CA HIS A 304 23.00 -0.96 12.28
C HIS A 304 23.30 -1.17 10.80
#